data_d9a4d8a5cd5a875f6206ded31515077d
#
_entry.id   d9a4d8a5cd5a875f6206ded31515077d
#
_cell.length_a   1.000
_cell.length_b   1.000
_cell.length_c   1.000
_cell.angle_alpha   90.00
_cell.angle_beta   90.00
_cell.angle_gamma   90.00
#
_symmetry.space_group_name_H-M   'P 1'
#
loop_
_entity.id
_entity.type
_entity.pdbx_description
1 polymer ?
#
loop_
_entity_poly.entity_id
_entity_poly.type
_entity_poly.pdbx_seq_one_letter_code
_entity_poly.pdbx_strand_id
1 'polypeptide(L)'
;MKKLLSKYRNMSIVAKAALWFTFATMLQKGIAFLTVPVFTRIMDPAQYGMFNVYLSWISVLTIICGMEFHTCVYINGLAKMKTEKEKEELAVSLLDLSCIITAVLYLAYLIAHEPINQFLGMNTVMVSLMFLEALFVPVVNLWSTKQRFTYSYRKLLLWTIIQVTLNASLGIVFVLISTKENQALARVFSIALVQIIFGIILMVWFFSRAKMVFSKKYWKKAMILHLPILPHKLSLTILASADRIMIEKMINAEATAMYSVAYSASMVINLIKLSLNDALTPWIYDCIKNKNYNSLRKNTVYIMLLVVGMAFVFILFAPEIIWVVGSEKYMEAIYTIPPVAASVFFTFLYNLFSSVEFYYEKTKLVMVASIVAAVLNILLNLVCIYFWGYIAAGYTTLVCYIVLCVMHYIFMKKAVNENIGKNIELFNNKVILILSFVVILSTAVFSISYSFVIIRYSLIAGIAITLLVFRKRIMGLFKEIKSKKAKK
;
A
#
# COMPACT_ATOMS: atom_id res chain seq x y z
N MET A 1 -1.36 -24.64 -24.58
CA MET A 1 -0.38 -23.57 -24.81
C MET A 1 -0.68 -22.75 -26.07
N LYS A 2 -0.83 -23.33 -27.27
CA LYS A 2 -1.15 -22.60 -28.54
C LYS A 2 -2.41 -21.72 -28.47
N LYS A 3 -3.51 -22.20 -27.85
CA LYS A 3 -4.78 -21.44 -27.70
C LYS A 3 -4.67 -20.23 -26.76
N LEU A 4 -3.79 -20.26 -25.74
CA LEU A 4 -3.50 -19.13 -24.87
C LEU A 4 -2.63 -18.08 -25.57
N LEU A 5 -1.64 -18.55 -26.35
CA LEU A 5 -0.76 -17.68 -27.15
C LEU A 5 -1.54 -16.95 -28.25
N SER A 6 -2.46 -17.65 -28.96
CA SER A 6 -3.31 -17.01 -29.96
C SER A 6 -4.24 -15.96 -29.34
N LYS A 7 -4.82 -16.27 -28.16
CA LYS A 7 -5.66 -15.33 -27.42
C LYS A 7 -4.89 -14.08 -26.97
N TYR A 8 -3.65 -14.27 -26.47
CA TYR A 8 -2.77 -13.16 -26.12
C TYR A 8 -2.40 -12.33 -27.34
N ARG A 9 -2.07 -12.96 -28.49
CA ARG A 9 -1.71 -12.26 -29.73
C ARG A 9 -2.83 -11.34 -30.23
N ASN A 10 -4.08 -11.75 -30.06
CA ASN A 10 -5.28 -11.04 -30.50
C ASN A 10 -5.82 -10.00 -29.48
N MET A 11 -5.18 -9.86 -28.30
CA MET A 11 -5.56 -8.84 -27.33
C MET A 11 -5.18 -7.44 -27.79
N SER A 12 -6.03 -6.45 -27.47
CA SER A 12 -5.69 -5.03 -27.67
C SER A 12 -4.44 -4.63 -26.90
N ILE A 13 -3.73 -3.59 -27.36
CA ILE A 13 -2.54 -3.06 -26.67
C ILE A 13 -2.87 -2.64 -25.24
N VAL A 14 -4.05 -2.07 -25.01
CA VAL A 14 -4.55 -1.67 -23.69
C VAL A 14 -4.67 -2.87 -22.75
N ALA A 15 -5.26 -3.98 -23.24
CA ALA A 15 -5.42 -5.19 -22.46
C ALA A 15 -4.07 -5.88 -22.15
N LYS A 16 -3.14 -5.88 -23.12
CA LYS A 16 -1.75 -6.37 -22.91
C LYS A 16 -1.04 -5.51 -21.86
N ALA A 17 -1.12 -4.18 -22.00
CA ALA A 17 -0.49 -3.24 -21.07
C ALA A 17 -1.05 -3.40 -19.65
N ALA A 18 -2.37 -3.51 -19.48
CA ALA A 18 -2.99 -3.74 -18.17
C ALA A 18 -2.48 -5.02 -17.50
N LEU A 19 -2.38 -6.13 -18.25
CA LEU A 19 -1.83 -7.39 -17.73
C LEU A 19 -0.38 -7.24 -17.28
N TRP A 20 0.46 -6.62 -18.11
CA TRP A 20 1.88 -6.48 -17.82
C TRP A 20 2.17 -5.46 -16.72
N PHE A 21 1.39 -4.40 -16.59
CA PHE A 21 1.50 -3.45 -15.48
C PHE A 21 1.10 -4.09 -14.15
N THR A 22 0.03 -4.89 -14.15
CA THR A 22 -0.36 -5.68 -12.97
C THR A 22 0.73 -6.67 -12.60
N PHE A 23 1.28 -7.40 -13.60
CA PHE A 23 2.38 -8.34 -13.39
C PHE A 23 3.64 -7.64 -12.84
N ALA A 24 4.04 -6.49 -13.39
CA ALA A 24 5.17 -5.70 -12.89
C ALA A 24 4.99 -5.29 -11.42
N THR A 25 3.79 -4.82 -11.07
CA THR A 25 3.47 -4.44 -9.68
C THR A 25 3.48 -5.65 -8.75
N MET A 26 2.93 -6.79 -9.18
CA MET A 26 2.95 -8.04 -8.41
C MET A 26 4.38 -8.56 -8.25
N LEU A 27 5.19 -8.50 -9.31
CA LEU A 27 6.59 -8.90 -9.27
C LEU A 27 7.41 -8.06 -8.29
N GLN A 28 7.26 -6.72 -8.36
CA GLN A 28 7.94 -5.80 -7.46
C GLN A 28 7.60 -6.08 -6.00
N LYS A 29 6.32 -6.19 -5.68
CA LYS A 29 5.87 -6.46 -4.31
C LYS A 29 6.15 -7.90 -3.88
N GLY A 30 6.07 -8.85 -4.81
CA GLY A 30 6.38 -10.26 -4.56
C GLY A 30 7.86 -10.46 -4.24
N ILE A 31 8.78 -9.85 -5.01
CA ILE A 31 10.22 -9.92 -4.70
C ILE A 31 10.52 -9.21 -3.38
N ALA A 32 9.91 -8.04 -3.12
CA ALA A 32 10.06 -7.37 -1.83
C ALA A 32 9.62 -8.28 -0.67
N PHE A 33 8.51 -9.02 -0.81
CA PHE A 33 8.06 -9.99 0.17
C PHE A 33 9.02 -11.19 0.28
N LEU A 34 9.47 -11.74 -0.84
CA LEU A 34 10.40 -12.89 -0.86
C LEU A 34 11.79 -12.55 -0.27
N THR A 35 12.17 -11.29 -0.24
CA THR A 35 13.41 -10.85 0.39
C THR A 35 13.29 -10.72 1.93
N VAL A 36 12.07 -10.61 2.48
CA VAL A 36 11.88 -10.54 3.93
C VAL A 36 12.47 -11.75 4.65
N PRO A 37 12.17 -13.01 4.28
CA PRO A 37 12.77 -14.19 4.89
C PRO A 37 14.30 -14.22 4.84
N VAL A 38 14.89 -13.62 3.82
CA VAL A 38 16.34 -13.54 3.68
C VAL A 38 16.89 -12.54 4.71
N PHE A 39 16.39 -11.30 4.71
CA PHE A 39 16.89 -10.25 5.59
C PHE A 39 16.64 -10.55 7.08
N THR A 40 15.52 -11.17 7.44
CA THR A 40 15.24 -11.57 8.83
C THR A 40 16.21 -12.64 9.36
N ARG A 41 16.81 -13.42 8.47
CA ARG A 41 17.81 -14.45 8.83
C ARG A 41 19.25 -13.92 8.88
N ILE A 42 19.61 -12.99 7.97
CA ILE A 42 20.98 -12.48 7.87
C ILE A 42 21.22 -11.21 8.72
N MET A 43 20.16 -10.47 9.08
CA MET A 43 20.27 -9.28 9.92
C MET A 43 19.98 -9.60 11.39
N ASP A 44 20.62 -8.82 12.24
CA ASP A 44 20.24 -8.75 13.65
C ASP A 44 18.82 -8.14 13.78
N PRO A 45 17.97 -8.63 14.71
CA PRO A 45 16.61 -8.11 14.87
C PRO A 45 16.55 -6.59 15.09
N ALA A 46 17.43 -6.01 15.92
CA ALA A 46 17.46 -4.57 16.14
C ALA A 46 17.81 -3.81 14.85
N GLN A 47 18.73 -4.32 14.04
CA GLN A 47 19.11 -3.72 12.76
C GLN A 47 17.97 -3.83 11.72
N TYR A 48 17.26 -4.95 11.70
CA TYR A 48 16.09 -5.10 10.84
C TYR A 48 14.94 -4.17 11.28
N GLY A 49 14.77 -3.95 12.58
CA GLY A 49 13.82 -2.98 13.14
C GLY A 49 14.17 -1.55 12.71
N MET A 50 15.43 -1.12 12.89
CA MET A 50 15.91 0.19 12.46
C MET A 50 15.73 0.42 10.95
N PHE A 51 15.99 -0.59 10.14
CA PHE A 51 15.71 -0.53 8.69
C PHE A 51 14.21 -0.28 8.41
N ASN A 52 13.29 -0.92 9.15
CA ASN A 52 11.86 -0.70 8.98
C ASN A 52 11.38 0.68 9.48
N VAL A 53 12.05 1.24 10.49
CA VAL A 53 11.85 2.64 10.92
C VAL A 53 12.25 3.60 9.80
N TYR A 54 13.41 3.37 9.16
CA TYR A 54 13.82 4.12 7.97
C TYR A 54 12.77 4.07 6.86
N LEU A 55 12.24 2.87 6.54
CA LEU A 55 11.20 2.72 5.52
C LEU A 55 9.91 3.48 5.88
N SER A 56 9.61 3.60 7.17
CA SER A 56 8.46 4.36 7.64
C SER A 56 8.66 5.86 7.44
N TRP A 57 9.82 6.39 7.80
CA TRP A 57 10.15 7.80 7.62
C TRP A 57 10.28 8.20 6.16
N ILE A 58 10.96 7.38 5.32
CA ILE A 58 11.10 7.70 3.89
C ILE A 58 9.75 7.72 3.19
N SER A 59 8.78 6.89 3.61
CA SER A 59 7.43 6.90 3.03
C SER A 59 6.68 8.22 3.30
N VAL A 60 6.91 8.84 4.44
CA VAL A 60 6.38 10.17 4.79
C VAL A 60 7.11 11.26 4.03
N LEU A 61 8.46 11.23 4.05
CA LEU A 61 9.30 12.24 3.42
C LEU A 61 9.07 12.32 1.90
N THR A 62 8.94 11.19 1.23
CA THR A 62 8.70 11.15 -0.23
C THR A 62 7.37 11.76 -0.63
N ILE A 63 6.33 11.69 0.21
CA ILE A 63 5.06 12.38 -0.04
C ILE A 63 5.25 13.90 0.07
N ILE A 64 5.98 14.36 1.07
CA ILE A 64 6.23 15.80 1.28
C ILE A 64 7.13 16.35 0.16
N CYS A 65 8.25 15.70 -0.14
CA CYS A 65 9.19 16.13 -1.18
C CYS A 65 8.61 16.02 -2.59
N GLY A 66 7.97 14.90 -2.89
CA GLY A 66 7.43 14.60 -4.23
C GLY A 66 6.05 15.17 -4.48
N MET A 67 5.33 15.63 -3.43
CA MET A 67 3.98 16.19 -3.51
C MET A 67 3.00 15.32 -4.34
N GLU A 68 3.34 14.05 -4.61
CA GLU A 68 2.53 13.12 -5.42
C GLU A 68 2.13 13.66 -6.81
N PHE A 69 2.89 14.58 -7.40
CA PHE A 69 2.56 15.26 -8.66
C PHE A 69 2.26 14.30 -9.81
N HIS A 70 2.80 13.09 -9.75
CA HIS A 70 2.60 12.05 -10.76
C HIS A 70 1.15 11.51 -10.81
N THR A 71 0.36 11.67 -9.74
CA THR A 71 -0.98 11.05 -9.64
C THR A 71 -2.09 11.86 -10.28
N CYS A 72 -2.06 13.18 -10.18
CA CYS A 72 -3.15 14.04 -10.65
C CYS A 72 -2.67 15.03 -11.73
N VAL A 73 -1.78 15.96 -11.40
CA VAL A 73 -1.38 17.04 -12.30
C VAL A 73 -0.73 16.49 -13.57
N TYR A 74 0.18 15.53 -13.40
CA TYR A 74 0.91 14.97 -14.54
C TYR A 74 0.00 14.13 -15.45
N ILE A 75 -0.86 13.28 -14.90
CA ILE A 75 -1.84 12.50 -15.69
C ILE A 75 -2.78 13.44 -16.46
N ASN A 76 -3.31 14.48 -15.79
CA ASN A 76 -4.15 15.48 -16.42
C ASN A 76 -3.41 16.25 -17.54
N GLY A 77 -2.12 16.53 -17.31
CA GLY A 77 -1.26 17.14 -18.33
C GLY A 77 -1.08 16.24 -19.55
N LEU A 78 -0.70 14.99 -19.33
CA LEU A 78 -0.54 13.99 -20.39
C LEU A 78 -1.82 13.83 -21.24
N ALA A 79 -3.00 13.93 -20.60
CA ALA A 79 -4.29 13.79 -21.29
C ALA A 79 -4.71 15.05 -22.07
N LYS A 80 -4.38 16.24 -21.57
CA LYS A 80 -4.90 17.51 -22.12
C LYS A 80 -3.92 18.26 -23.03
N MET A 81 -2.61 18.02 -22.89
CA MET A 81 -1.58 18.67 -23.72
C MET A 81 -1.48 18.00 -25.08
N LYS A 82 -1.35 18.81 -26.12
CA LYS A 82 -1.37 18.35 -27.52
C LYS A 82 0.01 17.88 -28.00
N THR A 83 1.07 18.53 -27.55
CA THR A 83 2.43 18.26 -28.03
C THR A 83 3.25 17.48 -26.99
N GLU A 84 4.13 16.59 -27.46
CA GLU A 84 5.07 15.89 -26.56
C GLU A 84 6.02 16.86 -25.84
N LYS A 85 6.37 17.97 -26.50
CA LYS A 85 7.19 19.03 -25.90
C LYS A 85 6.52 19.63 -24.66
N GLU A 86 5.24 20.01 -24.72
CA GLU A 86 4.51 20.52 -23.55
C GLU A 86 4.43 19.51 -22.41
N LYS A 87 4.27 18.22 -22.72
CA LYS A 87 4.23 17.14 -21.72
C LYS A 87 5.59 16.97 -21.03
N GLU A 88 6.68 17.10 -21.78
CA GLU A 88 8.04 17.02 -21.23
C GLU A 88 8.39 18.27 -20.42
N GLU A 89 8.02 19.47 -20.87
CA GLU A 89 8.17 20.72 -20.13
C GLU A 89 7.38 20.67 -18.79
N LEU A 90 6.14 20.15 -18.82
CA LEU A 90 5.40 19.94 -17.58
C LEU A 90 6.13 18.98 -16.64
N ALA A 91 6.61 17.83 -17.13
CA ALA A 91 7.31 16.86 -16.30
C ALA A 91 8.54 17.48 -15.63
N VAL A 92 9.39 18.17 -16.41
CA VAL A 92 10.60 18.81 -15.91
C VAL A 92 10.27 19.92 -14.92
N SER A 93 9.25 20.73 -15.18
CA SER A 93 8.82 21.79 -14.27
C SER A 93 8.29 21.24 -12.93
N LEU A 94 7.62 20.07 -12.92
CA LEU A 94 7.19 19.39 -11.71
C LEU A 94 8.39 18.77 -10.94
N LEU A 95 9.36 18.23 -11.67
CA LEU A 95 10.61 17.72 -11.07
C LEU A 95 11.41 18.83 -10.43
N ASP A 96 11.56 19.96 -11.12
CA ASP A 96 12.26 21.14 -10.61
C ASP A 96 11.63 21.64 -9.29
N LEU A 97 10.29 21.70 -9.23
CA LEU A 97 9.58 22.04 -8.00
C LEU A 97 9.85 21.03 -6.88
N SER A 98 9.81 19.73 -7.18
CA SER A 98 10.13 18.68 -6.19
C SER A 98 11.58 18.78 -5.71
N CYS A 99 12.53 19.05 -6.62
CA CYS A 99 13.94 19.23 -6.28
C CYS A 99 14.15 20.43 -5.33
N ILE A 100 13.49 21.56 -5.62
CA ILE A 100 13.57 22.75 -4.76
C ILE A 100 12.96 22.48 -3.38
N ILE A 101 11.79 21.86 -3.32
CA ILE A 101 11.17 21.49 -2.04
C ILE A 101 12.13 20.59 -1.24
N THR A 102 12.68 19.56 -1.87
CA THR A 102 13.60 18.62 -1.23
C THR A 102 14.88 19.34 -0.77
N ALA A 103 15.45 20.21 -1.60
CA ALA A 103 16.66 20.98 -1.26
C ALA A 103 16.43 21.93 -0.08
N VAL A 104 15.29 22.65 -0.06
CA VAL A 104 14.93 23.55 1.06
C VAL A 104 14.77 22.76 2.36
N LEU A 105 14.09 21.61 2.31
CA LEU A 105 13.92 20.76 3.49
C LEU A 105 15.26 20.15 3.95
N TYR A 106 16.13 19.77 3.02
CA TYR A 106 17.45 19.27 3.37
C TYR A 106 18.34 20.33 3.98
N LEU A 107 18.32 21.57 3.46
CA LEU A 107 19.03 22.70 4.06
C LEU A 107 18.50 23.01 5.48
N ALA A 108 17.19 23.00 5.67
CA ALA A 108 16.59 23.14 7.00
C ALA A 108 17.02 22.01 7.95
N TYR A 109 17.09 20.78 7.44
CA TYR A 109 17.62 19.64 8.18
C TYR A 109 19.09 19.85 8.59
N LEU A 110 19.95 20.31 7.68
CA LEU A 110 21.38 20.53 8.00
C LEU A 110 21.59 21.55 9.12
N ILE A 111 20.71 22.56 9.22
CA ILE A 111 20.74 23.58 10.31
C ILE A 111 20.36 22.96 11.66
N ALA A 112 19.41 22.04 11.66
CA ALA A 112 18.85 21.42 12.88
C ALA A 112 19.08 19.90 12.92
N HIS A 113 20.22 19.41 12.39
CA HIS A 113 20.43 17.96 12.22
C HIS A 113 20.48 17.18 13.52
N GLU A 114 21.08 17.73 14.59
CA GLU A 114 21.17 17.03 15.87
C GLU A 114 19.78 16.71 16.50
N PRO A 115 18.91 17.71 16.76
CA PRO A 115 17.59 17.41 17.31
C PRO A 115 16.72 16.56 16.37
N ILE A 116 16.87 16.73 15.04
CA ILE A 116 16.14 15.90 14.08
C ILE A 116 16.66 14.46 14.11
N ASN A 117 17.96 14.23 14.18
CA ASN A 117 18.55 12.89 14.30
C ASN A 117 18.05 12.19 15.58
N GLN A 118 18.03 12.88 16.72
CA GLN A 118 17.49 12.37 17.98
C GLN A 118 16.00 12.02 17.84
N PHE A 119 15.24 12.92 17.20
CA PHE A 119 13.80 12.69 16.94
C PHE A 119 13.57 11.53 15.97
N LEU A 120 14.36 11.36 14.92
CA LEU A 120 14.22 10.28 13.97
C LEU A 120 14.81 8.95 14.48
N GLY A 121 15.69 8.98 15.48
CA GLY A 121 16.45 7.82 15.96
C GLY A 121 17.48 7.34 14.96
N MET A 122 18.03 8.23 14.11
CA MET A 122 18.93 7.90 13.01
C MET A 122 20.15 8.82 13.00
N ASN A 123 21.26 8.31 12.45
CA ASN A 123 22.43 9.14 12.25
C ASN A 123 22.31 10.02 11.00
N THR A 124 23.17 11.03 10.91
CA THR A 124 23.18 12.01 9.80
C THR A 124 23.33 11.33 8.44
N VAL A 125 24.09 10.24 8.33
CA VAL A 125 24.29 9.52 7.07
C VAL A 125 22.98 8.89 6.59
N MET A 126 22.25 8.21 7.47
CA MET A 126 20.95 7.61 7.11
C MET A 126 19.94 8.68 6.69
N VAL A 127 19.87 9.81 7.41
CA VAL A 127 18.93 10.88 7.07
C VAL A 127 19.33 11.56 5.75
N SER A 128 20.62 11.76 5.49
CA SER A 128 21.09 12.31 4.21
C SER A 128 20.78 11.38 3.04
N LEU A 129 20.95 10.07 3.21
CA LEU A 129 20.53 9.07 2.22
C LEU A 129 19.02 9.09 1.99
N MET A 130 18.22 9.34 3.04
CA MET A 130 16.77 9.48 2.94
C MET A 130 16.37 10.68 2.07
N PHE A 131 17.01 11.83 2.24
CA PHE A 131 16.77 13.00 1.38
C PHE A 131 17.23 12.77 -0.07
N LEU A 132 18.37 12.11 -0.27
CA LEU A 132 18.83 11.73 -1.61
C LEU A 132 17.85 10.76 -2.29
N GLU A 133 17.36 9.77 -1.58
CA GLU A 133 16.34 8.86 -2.11
C GLU A 133 15.06 9.63 -2.44
N ALA A 134 14.58 10.50 -1.53
CA ALA A 134 13.39 11.32 -1.72
C ALA A 134 13.49 12.28 -2.93
N LEU A 135 14.69 12.74 -3.27
CA LEU A 135 14.95 13.56 -4.47
C LEU A 135 14.66 12.79 -5.77
N PHE A 136 15.00 11.50 -5.83
CA PHE A 136 14.91 10.71 -7.05
C PHE A 136 13.61 9.89 -7.18
N VAL A 137 12.88 9.65 -6.09
CA VAL A 137 11.59 8.93 -6.14
C VAL A 137 10.57 9.61 -7.06
N PRO A 138 10.37 10.95 -7.06
CA PRO A 138 9.45 11.62 -7.97
C PRO A 138 9.82 11.43 -9.45
N VAL A 139 11.11 11.37 -9.78
CA VAL A 139 11.60 11.15 -11.16
C VAL A 139 11.12 9.80 -11.70
N VAL A 140 11.34 8.73 -10.91
CA VAL A 140 10.92 7.37 -11.25
C VAL A 140 9.40 7.27 -11.37
N ASN A 141 8.67 7.94 -10.46
CA ASN A 141 7.21 7.95 -10.45
C ASN A 141 6.63 8.65 -11.68
N LEU A 142 7.15 9.82 -12.07
CA LEU A 142 6.71 10.53 -13.28
C LEU A 142 7.01 9.71 -14.54
N TRP A 143 8.21 9.13 -14.64
CA TRP A 143 8.57 8.28 -15.77
C TRP A 143 7.64 7.04 -15.84
N SER A 144 7.42 6.36 -14.74
CA SER A 144 6.51 5.20 -14.66
C SER A 144 5.09 5.57 -15.08
N THR A 145 4.59 6.74 -14.64
CA THR A 145 3.28 7.26 -15.03
C THR A 145 3.21 7.55 -16.53
N LYS A 146 4.27 8.13 -17.14
CA LYS A 146 4.35 8.31 -18.59
C LYS A 146 4.29 6.98 -19.35
N GLN A 147 5.06 5.95 -18.88
CA GLN A 147 5.02 4.63 -19.52
C GLN A 147 3.63 3.97 -19.42
N ARG A 148 2.93 4.13 -18.29
CA ARG A 148 1.56 3.63 -18.11
C ARG A 148 0.58 4.35 -19.04
N PHE A 149 0.68 5.65 -19.14
CA PHE A 149 -0.17 6.48 -20.00
C PHE A 149 0.02 6.16 -21.50
N THR A 150 1.26 5.89 -21.93
CA THR A 150 1.60 5.54 -23.32
C THR A 150 1.52 4.04 -23.63
N TYR A 151 1.02 3.23 -22.69
CA TYR A 151 0.96 1.76 -22.81
C TYR A 151 2.31 1.08 -23.08
N SER A 152 3.42 1.72 -22.71
CA SER A 152 4.80 1.24 -22.93
C SER A 152 5.22 0.19 -21.90
N TYR A 153 4.44 -0.89 -21.76
CA TYR A 153 4.57 -1.90 -20.71
C TYR A 153 5.92 -2.62 -20.72
N ARG A 154 6.53 -2.85 -21.91
CA ARG A 154 7.82 -3.56 -22.01
C ARG A 154 8.95 -2.79 -21.33
N LYS A 155 9.01 -1.46 -21.54
CA LYS A 155 10.01 -0.60 -20.92
C LYS A 155 9.85 -0.57 -19.39
N LEU A 156 8.61 -0.40 -18.91
CA LEU A 156 8.32 -0.39 -17.48
C LEU A 156 8.65 -1.73 -16.83
N LEU A 157 8.28 -2.85 -17.47
CA LEU A 157 8.55 -4.19 -16.94
C LEU A 157 10.05 -4.45 -16.82
N LEU A 158 10.82 -4.21 -17.90
CA LEU A 158 12.27 -4.40 -17.90
C LEU A 158 12.94 -3.55 -16.81
N TRP A 159 12.58 -2.27 -16.73
CA TRP A 159 13.07 -1.36 -15.71
C TRP A 159 12.77 -1.86 -14.29
N THR A 160 11.52 -2.28 -14.05
CA THR A 160 11.11 -2.81 -12.75
C THR A 160 11.89 -4.08 -12.39
N ILE A 161 12.07 -5.02 -13.32
CA ILE A 161 12.82 -6.26 -13.07
C ILE A 161 14.26 -5.92 -12.68
N ILE A 162 14.95 -5.10 -13.47
CA ILE A 162 16.35 -4.74 -13.19
C ILE A 162 16.46 -4.04 -11.83
N GLN A 163 15.63 -3.04 -11.57
CA GLN A 163 15.66 -2.28 -10.32
C GLN A 163 15.43 -3.17 -9.10
N VAL A 164 14.42 -4.03 -9.14
CA VAL A 164 14.08 -4.89 -7.99
C VAL A 164 15.12 -5.98 -7.76
N THR A 165 15.66 -6.57 -8.83
CA THR A 165 16.73 -7.59 -8.75
C THR A 165 18.00 -6.98 -8.19
N LEU A 166 18.43 -5.81 -8.70
CA LEU A 166 19.61 -5.11 -8.18
C LEU A 166 19.44 -4.73 -6.72
N ASN A 167 18.25 -4.21 -6.34
CA ASN A 167 17.97 -3.86 -4.96
C ASN A 167 18.05 -5.06 -4.01
N ALA A 168 17.51 -6.22 -4.43
CA ALA A 168 17.59 -7.44 -3.64
C ALA A 168 19.03 -7.96 -3.54
N SER A 169 19.74 -8.07 -4.68
CA SER A 169 21.09 -8.63 -4.74
C SER A 169 22.12 -7.76 -4.00
N LEU A 170 22.15 -6.45 -4.29
CA LEU A 170 23.03 -5.52 -3.60
C LEU A 170 22.73 -5.43 -2.10
N GLY A 171 21.43 -5.49 -1.75
CA GLY A 171 21.03 -5.50 -0.35
C GLY A 171 21.58 -6.69 0.42
N ILE A 172 21.50 -7.89 -0.16
CA ILE A 172 22.06 -9.11 0.45
C ILE A 172 23.58 -8.99 0.56
N VAL A 173 24.25 -8.60 -0.52
CA VAL A 173 25.73 -8.47 -0.53
C VAL A 173 26.19 -7.45 0.52
N PHE A 174 25.60 -6.25 0.55
CA PHE A 174 26.04 -5.19 1.47
C PHE A 174 25.79 -5.55 2.94
N VAL A 175 24.66 -6.21 3.24
CA VAL A 175 24.37 -6.68 4.60
C VAL A 175 25.36 -7.76 5.02
N LEU A 176 25.71 -8.71 4.13
CA LEU A 176 26.63 -9.81 4.46
C LEU A 176 28.09 -9.33 4.70
N ILE A 177 28.53 -8.29 3.98
CA ILE A 177 29.89 -7.75 4.14
C ILE A 177 29.98 -6.68 5.24
N SER A 178 28.85 -6.17 5.74
CA SER A 178 28.82 -5.17 6.79
C SER A 178 29.05 -5.77 8.17
N THR A 179 29.51 -4.93 9.10
CA THR A 179 29.53 -5.30 10.53
C THR A 179 28.11 -5.43 11.07
N LYS A 180 27.92 -6.23 12.13
CA LYS A 180 26.60 -6.44 12.76
C LYS A 180 25.89 -5.14 13.16
N GLU A 181 26.66 -4.14 13.58
CA GLU A 181 26.14 -2.83 14.02
C GLU A 181 25.69 -1.93 12.84
N ASN A 182 26.15 -2.19 11.63
CA ASN A 182 25.92 -1.36 10.46
C ASN A 182 25.02 -2.02 9.40
N GLN A 183 24.38 -3.14 9.71
CA GLN A 183 23.54 -3.88 8.74
C GLN A 183 22.35 -3.04 8.25
N ALA A 184 21.71 -2.25 9.13
CA ALA A 184 20.63 -1.34 8.74
C ALA A 184 21.13 -0.27 7.76
N LEU A 185 22.27 0.37 8.05
CA LEU A 185 22.88 1.37 7.17
C LEU A 185 23.27 0.75 5.83
N ALA A 186 23.87 -0.44 5.82
CA ALA A 186 24.26 -1.16 4.60
C ALA A 186 23.03 -1.47 3.72
N ARG A 187 21.94 -1.88 4.35
CA ARG A 187 20.67 -2.14 3.64
C ARG A 187 20.05 -0.85 3.08
N VAL A 188 20.03 0.23 3.87
CA VAL A 188 19.57 1.57 3.44
C VAL A 188 20.42 2.05 2.27
N PHE A 189 21.76 1.97 2.39
CA PHE A 189 22.67 2.40 1.34
C PHE A 189 22.43 1.63 0.02
N SER A 190 22.18 0.33 0.08
CA SER A 190 21.88 -0.46 -1.12
C SER A 190 20.61 0.00 -1.85
N ILE A 191 19.56 0.35 -1.10
CA ILE A 191 18.30 0.88 -1.67
C ILE A 191 18.53 2.25 -2.28
N ALA A 192 19.15 3.15 -1.51
CA ALA A 192 19.43 4.52 -1.95
C ALA A 192 20.31 4.53 -3.20
N LEU A 193 21.38 3.71 -3.24
CA LEU A 193 22.27 3.60 -4.39
C LEU A 193 21.53 3.22 -5.67
N VAL A 194 20.69 2.18 -5.62
CA VAL A 194 19.89 1.77 -6.77
C VAL A 194 18.92 2.88 -7.17
N GLN A 195 18.23 3.49 -6.21
CA GLN A 195 17.27 4.56 -6.48
C GLN A 195 17.96 5.79 -7.10
N ILE A 196 19.13 6.16 -6.61
CA ILE A 196 19.93 7.29 -7.10
C ILE A 196 20.41 7.02 -8.53
N ILE A 197 21.03 5.86 -8.81
CA ILE A 197 21.51 5.53 -10.15
C ILE A 197 20.35 5.58 -11.18
N PHE A 198 19.24 4.92 -10.88
CA PHE A 198 18.08 4.92 -11.75
C PHE A 198 17.45 6.29 -11.87
N GLY A 199 17.41 7.05 -10.77
CA GLY A 199 16.93 8.42 -10.73
C GLY A 199 17.75 9.36 -11.57
N ILE A 200 19.09 9.32 -11.48
CA ILE A 200 20.00 10.13 -12.30
C ILE A 200 19.80 9.85 -13.79
N ILE A 201 19.75 8.58 -14.21
CA ILE A 201 19.52 8.19 -15.60
C ILE A 201 18.22 8.82 -16.13
N LEU A 202 17.15 8.71 -15.37
CA LEU A 202 15.85 9.26 -15.77
C LEU A 202 15.81 10.79 -15.67
N MET A 203 16.49 11.38 -14.71
CA MET A 203 16.57 12.82 -14.55
C MET A 203 17.28 13.43 -15.75
N VAL A 204 18.44 12.90 -16.14
CA VAL A 204 19.17 13.30 -17.35
C VAL A 204 18.27 13.12 -18.59
N TRP A 205 17.52 12.01 -18.68
CA TRP A 205 16.61 11.76 -19.78
C TRP A 205 15.46 12.79 -19.88
N PHE A 206 14.89 13.25 -18.77
CA PHE A 206 13.86 14.28 -18.74
C PHE A 206 14.46 15.65 -19.12
N PHE A 207 15.53 16.07 -18.47
CA PHE A 207 16.13 17.40 -18.66
C PHE A 207 16.75 17.57 -20.06
N SER A 208 17.24 16.50 -20.70
CA SER A 208 17.75 16.58 -22.08
C SER A 208 16.67 16.84 -23.14
N ARG A 209 15.41 16.60 -22.81
CA ARG A 209 14.29 16.71 -23.75
C ARG A 209 13.46 17.98 -23.60
N ALA A 210 13.50 18.61 -22.47
CA ALA A 210 12.77 19.83 -22.20
C ALA A 210 13.65 21.06 -22.39
N LYS A 211 13.12 22.06 -23.11
CA LYS A 211 13.80 23.35 -23.26
C LYS A 211 13.54 24.31 -22.10
N MET A 212 12.48 24.08 -21.32
CA MET A 212 12.08 24.93 -20.21
C MET A 212 12.11 24.14 -18.91
N VAL A 213 12.85 24.61 -17.93
CA VAL A 213 12.96 24.00 -16.60
C VAL A 213 11.91 24.60 -15.67
N PHE A 214 11.83 25.91 -15.58
CA PHE A 214 10.94 26.64 -14.70
C PHE A 214 9.68 27.12 -15.39
N SER A 215 8.48 26.88 -14.78
CA SER A 215 7.21 27.46 -15.21
C SER A 215 6.30 27.81 -14.05
N LYS A 216 6.17 29.11 -13.75
CA LYS A 216 5.28 29.61 -12.69
C LYS A 216 3.82 29.15 -12.92
N LYS A 217 3.39 29.02 -14.18
CA LYS A 217 2.05 28.53 -14.55
C LYS A 217 1.83 27.08 -14.12
N TYR A 218 2.80 26.20 -14.39
CA TYR A 218 2.72 24.78 -14.02
C TYR A 218 2.83 24.59 -12.51
N TRP A 219 3.71 25.33 -11.85
CA TRP A 219 3.87 25.30 -10.39
C TRP A 219 2.58 25.72 -9.67
N LYS A 220 2.00 26.87 -10.05
CA LYS A 220 0.73 27.34 -9.47
C LYS A 220 -0.37 26.30 -9.65
N LYS A 221 -0.51 25.72 -10.85
CA LYS A 221 -1.50 24.67 -11.12
C LYS A 221 -1.24 23.42 -10.29
N ALA A 222 0.03 22.99 -10.16
CA ALA A 222 0.41 21.84 -9.37
C ALA A 222 0.04 22.03 -7.90
N MET A 223 0.41 23.15 -7.30
CA MET A 223 0.10 23.46 -5.90
C MET A 223 -1.40 23.52 -5.63
N ILE A 224 -2.19 24.20 -6.47
CA ILE A 224 -3.65 24.31 -6.30
C ILE A 224 -4.31 22.91 -6.33
N LEU A 225 -3.84 22.00 -7.17
CA LEU A 225 -4.45 20.68 -7.31
C LEU A 225 -3.97 19.68 -6.25
N HIS A 226 -2.70 19.76 -5.84
CA HIS A 226 -2.12 18.76 -4.93
C HIS A 226 -2.19 19.13 -3.46
N LEU A 227 -2.11 20.41 -3.11
CA LEU A 227 -2.13 20.83 -1.71
C LEU A 227 -3.38 20.34 -0.94
N PRO A 228 -4.59 20.33 -1.54
CA PRO A 228 -5.78 19.76 -0.87
C PRO A 228 -5.77 18.24 -0.74
N ILE A 229 -5.03 17.52 -1.59
CA ILE A 229 -4.97 16.04 -1.58
C ILE A 229 -3.88 15.54 -0.63
N LEU A 230 -2.85 16.35 -0.42
CA LEU A 230 -1.68 16.00 0.39
C LEU A 230 -2.03 15.55 1.82
N PRO A 231 -2.91 16.23 2.59
CA PRO A 231 -3.29 15.81 3.93
C PRO A 231 -3.93 14.41 3.95
N HIS A 232 -4.77 14.08 2.98
CA HIS A 232 -5.36 12.75 2.86
C HIS A 232 -4.28 11.67 2.64
N LYS A 233 -3.38 11.90 1.69
CA LYS A 233 -2.29 10.96 1.38
C LYS A 233 -1.35 10.77 2.56
N LEU A 234 -0.96 11.88 3.19
CA LEU A 234 -0.09 11.88 4.35
C LEU A 234 -0.74 11.13 5.53
N SER A 235 -2.03 11.37 5.79
CA SER A 235 -2.78 10.69 6.84
C SER A 235 -2.83 9.17 6.64
N LEU A 236 -3.09 8.70 5.42
CA LEU A 236 -3.08 7.26 5.12
C LEU A 236 -1.69 6.65 5.29
N THR A 237 -0.64 7.40 4.95
CA THR A 237 0.75 6.94 5.12
C THR A 237 1.15 6.92 6.59
N ILE A 238 0.75 7.93 7.36
CA ILE A 238 0.95 7.94 8.82
C ILE A 238 0.23 6.74 9.44
N LEU A 239 -1.05 6.52 9.11
CA LEU A 239 -1.83 5.39 9.60
C LEU A 239 -1.17 4.02 9.29
N ALA A 240 -0.44 3.91 8.18
CA ALA A 240 0.23 2.67 7.78
C ALA A 240 1.66 2.51 8.33
N SER A 241 2.29 3.59 8.82
CA SER A 241 3.73 3.62 9.11
C SER A 241 4.07 4.08 10.53
N ALA A 242 3.19 4.85 11.20
CA ALA A 242 3.45 5.44 12.51
C ALA A 242 3.69 4.37 13.59
N ASP A 243 3.03 3.23 13.49
CA ASP A 243 3.17 2.14 14.46
C ASP A 243 4.64 1.77 14.68
N ARG A 244 5.42 1.62 13.60
CA ARG A 244 6.85 1.24 13.67
C ARG A 244 7.71 2.31 14.32
N ILE A 245 7.44 3.57 13.99
CA ILE A 245 8.14 4.72 14.57
C ILE A 245 7.86 4.81 16.08
N MET A 246 6.59 4.62 16.45
CA MET A 246 6.17 4.71 17.86
C MET A 246 6.68 3.51 18.67
N ILE A 247 6.67 2.30 18.12
CA ILE A 247 7.22 1.12 18.80
C ILE A 247 8.72 1.29 19.03
N GLU A 248 9.46 1.78 18.05
CA GLU A 248 10.89 2.05 18.21
C GLU A 248 11.14 3.06 19.34
N LYS A 249 10.41 4.16 19.35
CA LYS A 249 10.56 5.25 20.33
C LYS A 249 10.13 4.87 21.74
N MET A 250 9.09 4.05 21.87
CA MET A 250 8.47 3.75 23.16
C MET A 250 8.99 2.45 23.76
N ILE A 251 9.56 1.56 22.94
CA ILE A 251 10.07 0.26 23.38
C ILE A 251 11.53 0.10 22.90
N ASN A 252 11.73 -0.36 21.67
CA ASN A 252 13.05 -0.50 21.02
C ASN A 252 12.93 -0.97 19.56
N ALA A 253 14.07 -1.08 18.89
CA ALA A 253 14.15 -1.52 17.49
C ALA A 253 13.82 -3.02 17.33
N GLU A 254 14.10 -3.89 18.32
CA GLU A 254 13.75 -5.32 18.25
C GLU A 254 12.24 -5.52 18.23
N ALA A 255 11.50 -4.82 19.09
CA ALA A 255 10.03 -4.84 19.09
C ALA A 255 9.48 -4.34 17.75
N THR A 256 10.13 -3.33 17.14
CA THR A 256 9.79 -2.85 15.81
C THR A 256 10.02 -3.91 14.74
N ALA A 257 11.08 -4.72 14.86
CA ALA A 257 11.32 -5.83 13.96
C ALA A 257 10.23 -6.91 14.06
N MET A 258 9.84 -7.29 15.28
CA MET A 258 8.73 -8.23 15.54
C MET A 258 7.45 -7.78 14.85
N TYR A 259 7.03 -6.53 15.11
CA TYR A 259 5.86 -5.94 14.48
C TYR A 259 5.97 -5.90 12.94
N SER A 260 7.13 -5.50 12.43
CA SER A 260 7.37 -5.34 10.99
C SER A 260 7.34 -6.66 10.22
N VAL A 261 7.83 -7.75 10.82
CA VAL A 261 7.75 -9.10 10.23
C VAL A 261 6.29 -9.54 10.11
N ALA A 262 5.50 -9.42 11.17
CA ALA A 262 4.08 -9.76 11.15
C ALA A 262 3.30 -8.88 10.14
N TYR A 263 3.58 -7.59 10.09
CA TYR A 263 2.96 -6.67 9.15
C TYR A 263 3.35 -7.00 7.69
N SER A 264 4.62 -7.31 7.44
CA SER A 264 5.13 -7.70 6.11
C SER A 264 4.50 -9.01 5.64
N ALA A 265 4.33 -9.97 6.54
CA ALA A 265 3.61 -11.20 6.26
C ALA A 265 2.18 -10.91 5.80
N SER A 266 1.47 -10.00 6.46
CA SER A 266 0.10 -9.61 6.12
C SER A 266 -0.01 -8.83 4.79
N MET A 267 1.10 -8.33 4.23
CA MET A 267 1.11 -7.67 2.92
C MET A 267 0.62 -8.56 1.77
N VAL A 268 0.74 -9.89 1.89
CA VAL A 268 0.24 -10.83 0.87
C VAL A 268 -1.27 -10.67 0.67
N ILE A 269 -2.03 -10.57 1.76
CA ILE A 269 -3.49 -10.35 1.68
C ILE A 269 -3.78 -8.97 1.08
N ASN A 270 -2.99 -7.96 1.44
CA ASN A 270 -3.13 -6.61 0.88
C ASN A 270 -2.93 -6.55 -0.64
N LEU A 271 -2.05 -7.38 -1.21
CA LEU A 271 -1.87 -7.47 -2.66
C LEU A 271 -3.14 -7.98 -3.36
N ILE A 272 -3.75 -9.01 -2.79
CA ILE A 272 -5.00 -9.57 -3.34
C ILE A 272 -6.13 -8.54 -3.21
N LYS A 273 -6.24 -7.87 -2.05
CA LYS A 273 -7.21 -6.80 -1.82
C LYS A 273 -7.07 -5.65 -2.83
N LEU A 274 -5.85 -5.18 -3.09
CA LEU A 274 -5.60 -4.12 -4.08
C LEU A 274 -6.08 -4.54 -5.48
N SER A 275 -5.76 -5.76 -5.90
CA SER A 275 -6.20 -6.29 -7.19
C SER A 275 -7.73 -6.40 -7.29
N LEU A 276 -8.40 -6.74 -6.18
CA LEU A 276 -9.86 -6.76 -6.10
C LEU A 276 -10.43 -5.34 -6.22
N ASN A 277 -9.88 -4.37 -5.49
CA ASN A 277 -10.35 -2.98 -5.53
C ASN A 277 -10.21 -2.35 -6.92
N ASP A 278 -9.08 -2.58 -7.60
CA ASP A 278 -8.84 -2.08 -8.97
C ASP A 278 -9.87 -2.65 -9.97
N ALA A 279 -10.32 -3.89 -9.74
CA ALA A 279 -11.33 -4.52 -10.57
C ALA A 279 -12.76 -4.08 -10.22
N LEU A 280 -13.03 -3.80 -8.94
CA LEU A 280 -14.37 -3.48 -8.44
C LEU A 280 -14.75 -2.02 -8.67
N THR A 281 -13.82 -1.07 -8.53
CA THR A 281 -14.13 0.36 -8.66
C THR A 281 -14.84 0.71 -9.98
N PRO A 282 -14.36 0.31 -11.18
CA PRO A 282 -15.08 0.58 -12.43
C PRO A 282 -16.44 -0.14 -12.49
N TRP A 283 -16.55 -1.34 -11.92
CA TRP A 283 -17.79 -2.09 -11.90
C TRP A 283 -18.83 -1.44 -10.96
N ILE A 284 -18.43 -0.91 -9.80
CA ILE A 284 -19.28 -0.13 -8.90
C ILE A 284 -19.83 1.09 -9.64
N TYR A 285 -18.98 1.84 -10.34
CA TYR A 285 -19.38 3.01 -11.12
C TYR A 285 -20.39 2.66 -12.21
N ASP A 286 -20.16 1.56 -12.93
CA ASP A 286 -21.11 1.06 -13.95
C ASP A 286 -22.45 0.64 -13.34
N CYS A 287 -22.45 -0.04 -12.19
CA CYS A 287 -23.66 -0.40 -11.48
C CYS A 287 -24.46 0.82 -11.01
N ILE A 288 -23.81 1.84 -10.51
CA ILE A 288 -24.45 3.09 -10.08
C ILE A 288 -25.03 3.82 -11.29
N LYS A 289 -24.24 4.00 -12.36
CA LYS A 289 -24.67 4.64 -13.60
C LYS A 289 -25.91 3.98 -14.22
N ASN A 290 -25.94 2.64 -14.23
CA ASN A 290 -27.02 1.87 -14.84
C ASN A 290 -28.15 1.53 -13.84
N LYS A 291 -28.14 2.10 -12.62
CA LYS A 291 -29.11 1.84 -11.54
C LYS A 291 -29.26 0.35 -11.17
N ASN A 292 -28.20 -0.45 -11.36
CA ASN A 292 -28.22 -1.89 -11.10
C ASN A 292 -27.77 -2.20 -9.65
N TYR A 293 -28.50 -1.66 -8.68
CA TYR A 293 -28.16 -1.76 -7.25
C TYR A 293 -28.28 -3.18 -6.69
N ASN A 294 -29.22 -3.98 -7.21
CA ASN A 294 -29.39 -5.38 -6.80
C ASN A 294 -28.17 -6.24 -7.15
N SER A 295 -27.56 -6.03 -8.32
CA SER A 295 -26.34 -6.72 -8.70
C SER A 295 -25.17 -6.32 -7.80
N LEU A 296 -25.06 -5.03 -7.47
CA LEU A 296 -24.06 -4.51 -6.56
C LEU A 296 -24.21 -5.13 -5.18
N ARG A 297 -25.42 -5.08 -4.60
CA ARG A 297 -25.75 -5.62 -3.27
C ARG A 297 -25.47 -7.13 -3.16
N LYS A 298 -25.84 -7.92 -4.18
CA LYS A 298 -25.68 -9.38 -4.18
C LYS A 298 -24.23 -9.81 -4.38
N ASN A 299 -23.54 -9.24 -5.35
CA ASN A 299 -22.22 -9.73 -5.74
C ASN A 299 -21.11 -9.29 -4.77
N THR A 300 -21.25 -8.13 -4.11
CA THR A 300 -20.28 -7.69 -3.09
C THR A 300 -20.26 -8.61 -1.86
N VAL A 301 -21.37 -9.28 -1.53
CA VAL A 301 -21.41 -10.28 -0.45
C VAL A 301 -20.42 -11.41 -0.69
N TYR A 302 -20.36 -11.94 -1.91
CA TYR A 302 -19.44 -13.04 -2.22
C TYR A 302 -17.98 -12.64 -2.16
N ILE A 303 -17.71 -11.38 -2.54
CA ILE A 303 -16.35 -10.83 -2.48
C ILE A 303 -15.95 -10.57 -1.02
N MET A 304 -16.86 -10.07 -0.18
CA MET A 304 -16.64 -9.93 1.26
C MET A 304 -16.34 -11.28 1.91
N LEU A 305 -17.10 -12.33 1.58
CA LEU A 305 -16.85 -13.70 2.07
C LEU A 305 -15.48 -14.23 1.64
N LEU A 306 -15.04 -13.92 0.42
CA LEU A 306 -13.70 -14.27 -0.05
C LEU A 306 -12.61 -13.58 0.80
N VAL A 307 -12.76 -12.27 1.06
CA VAL A 307 -11.79 -11.50 1.85
C VAL A 307 -11.74 -12.00 3.29
N VAL A 308 -12.90 -12.30 3.90
CA VAL A 308 -12.97 -12.91 5.24
C VAL A 308 -12.31 -14.28 5.28
N GLY A 309 -12.60 -15.13 4.28
CA GLY A 309 -11.96 -16.44 4.17
C GLY A 309 -10.43 -16.36 4.06
N MET A 310 -9.92 -15.42 3.27
CA MET A 310 -8.48 -15.17 3.19
C MET A 310 -7.90 -14.71 4.53
N ALA A 311 -8.58 -13.80 5.23
CA ALA A 311 -8.13 -13.33 6.55
C ALA A 311 -8.08 -14.50 7.56
N PHE A 312 -9.09 -15.36 7.58
CA PHE A 312 -9.14 -16.54 8.48
C PHE A 312 -8.01 -17.53 8.21
N VAL A 313 -7.80 -17.88 6.93
CA VAL A 313 -6.68 -18.73 6.53
C VAL A 313 -5.37 -18.13 7.01
N PHE A 314 -5.20 -16.84 6.82
CA PHE A 314 -3.96 -16.17 7.19
C PHE A 314 -3.74 -16.12 8.71
N ILE A 315 -4.80 -15.88 9.50
CA ILE A 315 -4.72 -15.89 10.96
C ILE A 315 -4.39 -17.30 11.46
N LEU A 316 -5.05 -18.33 10.94
CA LEU A 316 -4.84 -19.71 11.40
C LEU A 316 -3.44 -20.26 11.06
N PHE A 317 -2.87 -19.81 9.92
CA PHE A 317 -1.50 -20.17 9.52
C PHE A 317 -0.44 -19.20 10.06
N ALA A 318 -0.78 -18.29 10.98
CA ALA A 318 0.17 -17.30 11.48
C ALA A 318 1.48 -17.90 12.02
N PRO A 319 1.49 -18.98 12.82
CA PRO A 319 2.74 -19.60 13.29
C PRO A 319 3.63 -20.08 12.14
N GLU A 320 3.08 -20.78 11.16
CA GLU A 320 3.82 -21.27 10.01
C GLU A 320 4.32 -20.12 9.14
N ILE A 321 3.49 -19.09 8.97
CA ILE A 321 3.85 -17.90 8.18
C ILE A 321 5.01 -17.17 8.86
N ILE A 322 4.96 -16.94 10.18
CA ILE A 322 6.06 -16.28 10.88
C ILE A 322 7.32 -17.14 10.88
N TRP A 323 7.21 -18.44 11.04
CA TRP A 323 8.36 -19.35 10.95
C TRP A 323 9.05 -19.26 9.58
N VAL A 324 8.29 -19.21 8.50
CA VAL A 324 8.81 -19.07 7.13
C VAL A 324 9.41 -17.69 6.88
N VAL A 325 8.69 -16.62 7.28
CA VAL A 325 9.04 -15.23 6.96
C VAL A 325 10.08 -14.67 7.92
N GLY A 326 9.99 -14.98 9.24
CA GLY A 326 10.81 -14.39 10.29
C GLY A 326 11.84 -15.34 10.89
N SER A 327 11.65 -16.66 10.81
CA SER A 327 12.35 -17.67 11.62
C SER A 327 11.89 -17.74 13.09
N GLU A 328 12.50 -18.62 13.87
CA GLU A 328 12.19 -18.80 15.30
C GLU A 328 12.36 -17.54 16.14
N LYS A 329 13.31 -16.67 15.77
CA LYS A 329 13.56 -15.41 16.47
C LYS A 329 12.35 -14.48 16.54
N TYR A 330 11.37 -14.63 15.61
CA TYR A 330 10.22 -13.74 15.50
C TYR A 330 8.90 -14.42 15.88
N MET A 331 8.93 -15.59 16.53
CA MET A 331 7.72 -16.35 16.84
C MET A 331 6.72 -15.60 17.73
N GLU A 332 7.16 -14.72 18.60
CA GLU A 332 6.27 -13.89 19.43
C GLU A 332 5.39 -12.95 18.60
N ALA A 333 5.83 -12.61 17.38
CA ALA A 333 5.06 -11.76 16.48
C ALA A 333 3.77 -12.41 15.95
N ILE A 334 3.54 -13.70 16.18
CA ILE A 334 2.30 -14.41 15.76
C ILE A 334 1.04 -13.71 16.27
N TYR A 335 1.07 -13.14 17.47
CA TYR A 335 -0.06 -12.45 18.09
C TYR A 335 -0.38 -11.09 17.46
N THR A 336 0.53 -10.54 16.66
CA THR A 336 0.28 -9.31 15.88
C THR A 336 -0.46 -9.60 14.57
N ILE A 337 -0.37 -10.83 14.03
CA ILE A 337 -1.01 -11.19 12.75
C ILE A 337 -2.55 -11.09 12.81
N PRO A 338 -3.25 -11.60 13.85
CA PRO A 338 -4.71 -11.57 13.87
C PRO A 338 -5.33 -10.18 13.67
N PRO A 339 -4.97 -9.16 14.46
CA PRO A 339 -5.56 -7.82 14.26
C PRO A 339 -5.14 -7.19 12.92
N VAL A 340 -3.90 -7.40 12.47
CA VAL A 340 -3.44 -6.86 11.17
C VAL A 340 -4.15 -7.53 10.00
N ALA A 341 -4.35 -8.85 10.03
CA ALA A 341 -5.11 -9.56 9.00
C ALA A 341 -6.60 -9.17 9.01
N ALA A 342 -7.20 -9.01 10.19
CA ALA A 342 -8.57 -8.53 10.33
C ALA A 342 -8.74 -7.11 9.77
N SER A 343 -7.75 -6.23 9.96
CA SER A 343 -7.77 -4.87 9.44
C SER A 343 -7.89 -4.83 7.90
N VAL A 344 -7.43 -5.87 7.19
CA VAL A 344 -7.55 -5.96 5.74
C VAL A 344 -9.02 -6.02 5.30
N PHE A 345 -9.88 -6.68 6.05
CA PHE A 345 -11.32 -6.70 5.77
C PHE A 345 -11.94 -5.30 5.89
N PHE A 346 -11.63 -4.56 6.97
CA PHE A 346 -12.13 -3.20 7.16
C PHE A 346 -11.56 -2.23 6.14
N THR A 347 -10.30 -2.39 5.76
CA THR A 347 -9.70 -1.60 4.66
C THR A 347 -10.34 -1.94 3.31
N PHE A 348 -10.79 -3.16 3.08
CA PHE A 348 -11.56 -3.53 1.91
C PHE A 348 -12.94 -2.85 1.90
N LEU A 349 -13.65 -2.88 3.02
CA LEU A 349 -14.96 -2.24 3.16
C LEU A 349 -14.89 -0.73 2.94
N TYR A 350 -13.93 -0.04 3.59
CA TYR A 350 -13.82 1.40 3.41
C TYR A 350 -13.51 1.76 1.95
N ASN A 351 -12.73 0.96 1.22
CA ASN A 351 -12.49 1.19 -0.21
C ASN A 351 -13.76 1.02 -1.06
N LEU A 352 -14.65 0.08 -0.72
CA LEU A 352 -15.96 -0.02 -1.37
C LEU A 352 -16.79 1.25 -1.15
N PHE A 353 -16.85 1.75 0.08
CA PHE A 353 -17.63 2.93 0.44
C PHE A 353 -17.05 4.20 -0.15
N SER A 354 -15.74 4.40 -0.04
CA SER A 354 -15.05 5.57 -0.61
C SER A 354 -15.14 5.61 -2.14
N SER A 355 -15.22 4.46 -2.83
CA SER A 355 -15.46 4.43 -4.27
C SER A 355 -16.79 5.11 -4.65
N VAL A 356 -17.84 4.95 -3.83
CA VAL A 356 -19.12 5.64 -4.03
C VAL A 356 -18.99 7.15 -3.75
N GLU A 357 -18.26 7.52 -2.69
CA GLU A 357 -17.98 8.92 -2.36
C GLU A 357 -17.19 9.61 -3.49
N PHE A 358 -16.19 8.94 -4.06
CA PHE A 358 -15.46 9.45 -5.22
C PHE A 358 -16.32 9.58 -6.47
N TYR A 359 -17.25 8.64 -6.71
CA TYR A 359 -18.20 8.73 -7.80
C TYR A 359 -19.07 10.00 -7.72
N TYR A 360 -19.46 10.41 -6.51
CA TYR A 360 -20.23 11.64 -6.24
C TYR A 360 -19.37 12.85 -5.85
N GLU A 361 -18.05 12.80 -6.10
CA GLU A 361 -17.10 13.89 -5.88
C GLU A 361 -17.04 14.42 -4.43
N LYS A 362 -17.37 13.58 -3.43
CA LYS A 362 -17.35 13.94 -1.99
C LYS A 362 -15.94 13.87 -1.38
N THR A 363 -14.93 14.35 -2.07
CA THR A 363 -13.50 14.22 -1.70
C THR A 363 -13.14 14.84 -0.36
N LYS A 364 -13.83 15.91 0.07
CA LYS A 364 -13.61 16.53 1.39
C LYS A 364 -13.95 15.57 2.53
N LEU A 365 -15.00 14.77 2.40
CA LEU A 365 -15.40 13.79 3.42
C LEU A 365 -14.37 12.67 3.53
N VAL A 366 -13.84 12.22 2.39
CA VAL A 366 -12.76 11.22 2.33
C VAL A 366 -11.50 11.72 3.07
N MET A 367 -11.15 12.99 2.87
CA MET A 367 -10.01 13.61 3.57
C MET A 367 -10.23 13.66 5.09
N VAL A 368 -11.41 14.09 5.55
CA VAL A 368 -11.71 14.17 6.98
C VAL A 368 -11.63 12.81 7.65
N ALA A 369 -12.19 11.76 7.03
CA ALA A 369 -12.14 10.40 7.58
C ALA A 369 -10.70 9.92 7.78
N SER A 370 -9.83 10.13 6.82
CA SER A 370 -8.43 9.69 6.92
C SER A 370 -7.62 10.47 7.95
N ILE A 371 -7.85 11.78 8.09
CA ILE A 371 -7.19 12.59 9.13
C ILE A 371 -7.62 12.11 10.53
N VAL A 372 -8.92 11.92 10.74
CA VAL A 372 -9.44 11.43 12.03
C VAL A 372 -8.82 10.07 12.37
N ALA A 373 -8.78 9.14 11.41
CA ALA A 373 -8.20 7.81 11.62
C ALA A 373 -6.69 7.88 11.95
N ALA A 374 -5.93 8.75 11.29
CA ALA A 374 -4.49 8.91 11.56
C ALA A 374 -4.22 9.53 12.94
N VAL A 375 -4.97 10.57 13.31
CA VAL A 375 -4.85 11.17 14.64
C VAL A 375 -5.23 10.18 15.74
N LEU A 376 -6.33 9.44 15.54
CA LEU A 376 -6.78 8.40 16.47
C LEU A 376 -5.71 7.30 16.62
N ASN A 377 -5.06 6.87 15.53
CA ASN A 377 -3.99 5.88 15.57
C ASN A 377 -2.83 6.34 16.46
N ILE A 378 -2.37 7.57 16.28
CA ILE A 378 -1.29 8.12 17.10
C ILE A 378 -1.70 8.15 18.59
N LEU A 379 -2.90 8.66 18.90
CA LEU A 379 -3.40 8.77 20.28
C LEU A 379 -3.56 7.38 20.94
N LEU A 380 -4.17 6.43 20.23
CA LEU A 380 -4.32 5.07 20.75
C LEU A 380 -2.97 4.37 20.92
N ASN A 381 -2.05 4.53 19.98
CA ASN A 381 -0.72 3.96 20.09
C ASN A 381 0.05 4.52 21.26
N LEU A 382 0.01 5.82 21.54
CA LEU A 382 0.65 6.43 22.70
C LEU A 382 0.21 5.78 24.01
N VAL A 383 -1.07 5.46 24.14
CA VAL A 383 -1.61 4.83 25.34
C VAL A 383 -1.38 3.31 25.32
N CYS A 384 -1.79 2.63 24.24
CA CYS A 384 -1.85 1.19 24.22
C CYS A 384 -0.47 0.52 24.10
N ILE A 385 0.49 1.12 23.38
CA ILE A 385 1.87 0.60 23.32
C ILE A 385 2.53 0.71 24.71
N TYR A 386 2.29 1.79 25.43
CA TYR A 386 2.83 1.98 26.77
C TYR A 386 2.37 0.87 27.75
N PHE A 387 1.08 0.50 27.72
CA PHE A 387 0.53 -0.47 28.66
C PHE A 387 0.68 -1.94 28.21
N TRP A 388 0.60 -2.22 26.90
CA TRP A 388 0.51 -3.59 26.37
C TRP A 388 1.58 -3.94 25.33
N GLY A 389 2.58 -3.09 25.14
CA GLY A 389 3.70 -3.35 24.24
C GLY A 389 3.33 -3.28 22.75
N TYR A 390 4.24 -3.77 21.91
CA TYR A 390 4.14 -3.64 20.45
C TYR A 390 2.94 -4.38 19.82
N ILE A 391 2.46 -5.45 20.47
CA ILE A 391 1.30 -6.22 19.98
C ILE A 391 0.05 -5.31 19.94
N ALA A 392 -0.06 -4.39 20.91
CA ALA A 392 -1.16 -3.45 20.96
C ALA A 392 -1.28 -2.58 19.69
N ALA A 393 -0.17 -2.25 19.03
CA ALA A 393 -0.17 -1.47 17.79
C ALA A 393 -0.96 -2.15 16.65
N GLY A 394 -1.00 -3.47 16.60
CA GLY A 394 -1.86 -4.20 15.68
C GLY A 394 -3.35 -4.00 15.97
N TYR A 395 -3.73 -4.01 17.24
CA TYR A 395 -5.12 -3.81 17.67
C TYR A 395 -5.57 -2.35 17.52
N THR A 396 -4.71 -1.38 17.86
CA THR A 396 -5.02 0.05 17.65
C THR A 396 -5.23 0.35 16.17
N THR A 397 -4.39 -0.22 15.30
CA THR A 397 -4.55 -0.12 13.84
C THR A 397 -5.85 -0.75 13.37
N LEU A 398 -6.24 -1.92 13.90
CA LEU A 398 -7.55 -2.52 13.62
C LEU A 398 -8.70 -1.58 14.01
N VAL A 399 -8.67 -1.02 15.22
CA VAL A 399 -9.69 -0.06 15.69
C VAL A 399 -9.77 1.15 14.77
N CYS A 400 -8.63 1.72 14.36
CA CYS A 400 -8.59 2.86 13.45
C CYS A 400 -9.18 2.55 12.09
N TYR A 401 -8.94 1.35 11.53
CA TYR A 401 -9.58 0.94 10.27
C TYR A 401 -11.08 0.64 10.43
N ILE A 402 -11.52 0.18 11.60
CA ILE A 402 -12.96 0.07 11.90
C ILE A 402 -13.60 1.46 11.91
N VAL A 403 -13.01 2.43 12.63
CA VAL A 403 -13.51 3.81 12.68
C VAL A 403 -13.53 4.43 11.28
N LEU A 404 -12.44 4.28 10.51
CA LEU A 404 -12.36 4.73 9.12
C LEU A 404 -13.49 4.12 8.26
N CYS A 405 -13.73 2.82 8.39
CA CYS A 405 -14.78 2.10 7.69
C CYS A 405 -16.18 2.64 8.06
N VAL A 406 -16.45 2.87 9.34
CA VAL A 406 -17.73 3.42 9.83
C VAL A 406 -17.94 4.84 9.29
N MET A 407 -16.92 5.70 9.34
CA MET A 407 -17.01 7.06 8.79
C MET A 407 -17.34 7.04 7.30
N HIS A 408 -16.62 6.23 6.52
CA HIS A 408 -16.89 6.09 5.08
C HIS A 408 -18.28 5.49 4.80
N TYR A 409 -18.76 4.56 5.63
CA TYR A 409 -20.14 4.07 5.51
C TYR A 409 -21.16 5.19 5.71
N ILE A 410 -21.01 6.03 6.74
CA ILE A 410 -21.89 7.16 7.02
C ILE A 410 -21.85 8.17 5.86
N PHE A 411 -20.66 8.50 5.37
CA PHE A 411 -20.47 9.46 4.29
C PHE A 411 -21.02 8.94 2.96
N MET A 412 -20.77 7.67 2.65
CA MET A 412 -21.35 6.99 1.51
C MET A 412 -22.88 7.02 1.57
N LYS A 413 -23.49 6.69 2.74
CA LYS A 413 -24.94 6.73 2.92
C LYS A 413 -25.51 8.14 2.72
N LYS A 414 -24.80 9.18 3.20
CA LYS A 414 -25.16 10.58 2.94
C LYS A 414 -25.11 10.89 1.43
N ALA A 415 -24.03 10.51 0.73
CA ALA A 415 -23.90 10.72 -0.72
C ALA A 415 -25.00 9.99 -1.53
N VAL A 416 -25.36 8.77 -1.13
CA VAL A 416 -26.47 8.00 -1.74
C VAL A 416 -27.81 8.69 -1.52
N ASN A 417 -28.09 9.14 -0.30
CA ASN A 417 -29.36 9.81 0.02
C ASN A 417 -29.55 11.12 -0.75
N GLU A 418 -28.45 11.86 -0.96
CA GLU A 418 -28.48 13.13 -1.71
C GLU A 418 -28.67 12.94 -3.21
N ASN A 419 -28.13 11.85 -3.80
CA ASN A 419 -28.04 11.69 -5.27
C ASN A 419 -28.96 10.60 -5.85
N ILE A 420 -29.33 9.61 -5.06
CA ILE A 420 -30.14 8.48 -5.55
C ILE A 420 -31.51 8.44 -4.86
N GLY A 421 -31.54 8.57 -3.53
CA GLY A 421 -32.78 8.56 -2.72
C GLY A 421 -32.58 7.97 -1.34
N LYS A 422 -33.48 8.38 -0.44
CA LYS A 422 -33.52 7.87 0.95
C LYS A 422 -33.91 6.41 0.93
N ASN A 423 -33.45 5.47 1.53
CA ASN A 423 -33.77 4.03 1.60
C ASN A 423 -33.14 3.13 0.52
N ILE A 424 -32.26 3.63 -0.34
CA ILE A 424 -31.53 2.77 -1.27
C ILE A 424 -30.29 2.20 -0.60
N GLU A 425 -30.21 0.88 -0.49
CA GLU A 425 -29.05 0.17 0.01
C GLU A 425 -28.21 -0.37 -1.15
N LEU A 426 -27.02 0.21 -1.35
CA LEU A 426 -26.06 -0.27 -2.36
C LEU A 426 -25.37 -1.56 -1.93
N PHE A 427 -25.19 -1.77 -0.63
CA PHE A 427 -24.54 -2.93 -0.03
C PHE A 427 -25.46 -3.60 0.99
N ASN A 428 -25.24 -4.89 1.29
CA ASN A 428 -26.03 -5.62 2.25
C ASN A 428 -25.57 -5.34 3.69
N ASN A 429 -26.23 -4.39 4.36
CA ASN A 429 -25.87 -3.93 5.70
C ASN A 429 -25.88 -5.05 6.75
N LYS A 430 -26.84 -5.99 6.69
CA LYS A 430 -26.89 -7.13 7.63
C LYS A 430 -25.67 -8.03 7.49
N VAL A 431 -25.26 -8.33 6.25
CA VAL A 431 -24.09 -9.17 6.00
C VAL A 431 -22.81 -8.45 6.43
N ILE A 432 -22.69 -7.13 6.18
CA ILE A 432 -21.54 -6.33 6.62
C ILE A 432 -21.40 -6.41 8.14
N LEU A 433 -22.47 -6.18 8.90
CA LEU A 433 -22.44 -6.23 10.36
C LEU A 433 -22.06 -7.62 10.88
N ILE A 434 -22.68 -8.69 10.34
CA ILE A 434 -22.37 -10.07 10.74
C ILE A 434 -20.91 -10.39 10.45
N LEU A 435 -20.42 -10.13 9.25
CA LEU A 435 -19.03 -10.42 8.87
C LEU A 435 -18.03 -9.58 9.69
N SER A 436 -18.34 -8.31 9.96
CA SER A 436 -17.51 -7.46 10.82
C SER A 436 -17.38 -8.03 12.22
N PHE A 437 -18.49 -8.44 12.82
CA PHE A 437 -18.49 -9.07 14.15
C PHE A 437 -17.69 -10.40 14.15
N VAL A 438 -17.93 -11.26 13.16
CA VAL A 438 -17.23 -12.54 13.02
C VAL A 438 -15.73 -12.34 12.82
N VAL A 439 -15.30 -11.35 12.03
CA VAL A 439 -13.88 -11.03 11.83
C VAL A 439 -13.23 -10.52 13.11
N ILE A 440 -13.90 -9.64 13.87
CA ILE A 440 -13.38 -9.17 15.16
C ILE A 440 -13.27 -10.32 16.17
N LEU A 441 -14.29 -11.14 16.28
CA LEU A 441 -14.29 -12.30 17.17
C LEU A 441 -13.18 -13.29 16.81
N SER A 442 -12.93 -13.50 15.52
CA SER A 442 -11.90 -14.41 15.04
C SER A 442 -10.49 -14.01 15.48
N THR A 443 -10.22 -12.71 15.68
CA THR A 443 -8.90 -12.26 16.18
C THR A 443 -8.58 -12.85 17.55
N ALA A 444 -9.56 -12.88 18.45
CA ALA A 444 -9.38 -13.44 19.79
C ALA A 444 -9.41 -14.98 19.77
N VAL A 445 -10.44 -15.57 19.15
CA VAL A 445 -10.63 -17.04 19.14
C VAL A 445 -9.46 -17.76 18.47
N PHE A 446 -8.99 -17.26 17.31
CA PHE A 446 -7.88 -17.90 16.61
C PHE A 446 -6.53 -17.65 17.29
N SER A 447 -6.34 -16.52 17.96
CA SER A 447 -5.13 -16.28 18.77
C SER A 447 -5.01 -17.30 19.92
N ILE A 448 -6.11 -17.63 20.61
CA ILE A 448 -6.14 -18.66 21.66
C ILE A 448 -5.78 -20.04 21.07
N SER A 449 -6.17 -20.33 19.83
CA SER A 449 -5.89 -21.62 19.20
C SER A 449 -4.40 -21.88 18.93
N TYR A 450 -3.54 -20.86 18.99
CA TYR A 450 -2.09 -21.03 18.77
C TYR A 450 -1.44 -21.94 19.82
N SER A 451 -1.94 -21.94 21.05
CA SER A 451 -1.50 -22.83 22.12
C SER A 451 -2.02 -24.27 21.95
N PHE A 452 -3.03 -24.50 21.08
CA PHE A 452 -3.69 -25.79 20.90
C PHE A 452 -3.59 -26.24 19.44
N VAL A 453 -2.49 -26.87 19.09
CA VAL A 453 -2.14 -27.26 17.71
C VAL A 453 -3.25 -28.10 17.06
N ILE A 454 -3.82 -29.08 17.78
CA ILE A 454 -4.88 -29.97 17.26
C ILE A 454 -6.14 -29.18 16.91
N ILE A 455 -6.57 -28.26 17.80
CA ILE A 455 -7.76 -27.42 17.57
C ILE A 455 -7.55 -26.56 16.33
N ARG A 456 -6.38 -25.96 16.20
CA ARG A 456 -6.03 -25.09 15.08
C ARG A 456 -6.08 -25.83 13.72
N TYR A 457 -5.43 -27.00 13.64
CA TYR A 457 -5.49 -27.78 12.39
C TYR A 457 -6.87 -28.37 12.11
N SER A 458 -7.67 -28.68 13.13
CA SER A 458 -9.07 -29.07 12.96
C SER A 458 -9.90 -27.93 12.36
N LEU A 459 -9.69 -26.69 12.81
CA LEU A 459 -10.33 -25.50 12.23
C LEU A 459 -9.91 -25.29 10.77
N ILE A 460 -8.63 -25.43 10.46
CA ILE A 460 -8.10 -25.34 9.09
C ILE A 460 -8.75 -26.39 8.19
N ALA A 461 -8.80 -27.65 8.66
CA ALA A 461 -9.45 -28.73 7.92
C ALA A 461 -10.94 -28.46 7.69
N GLY A 462 -11.66 -27.96 8.70
CA GLY A 462 -13.08 -27.57 8.60
C GLY A 462 -13.32 -26.48 7.52
N ILE A 463 -12.47 -25.44 7.51
CA ILE A 463 -12.53 -24.39 6.47
C ILE A 463 -12.21 -24.96 5.09
N ALA A 464 -11.18 -25.80 4.97
CA ALA A 464 -10.81 -26.42 3.70
C ALA A 464 -11.95 -27.30 3.15
N ILE A 465 -12.57 -28.11 3.99
CA ILE A 465 -13.73 -28.96 3.64
C ILE A 465 -14.89 -28.07 3.17
N THR A 466 -15.19 -27.00 3.92
CA THR A 466 -16.25 -26.04 3.55
C THR A 466 -15.98 -25.43 2.17
N LEU A 467 -14.75 -24.99 1.90
CA LEU A 467 -14.38 -24.44 0.59
C LEU A 467 -14.49 -25.49 -0.54
N LEU A 468 -14.12 -26.74 -0.27
CA LEU A 468 -14.25 -27.84 -1.23
C LEU A 468 -15.72 -28.17 -1.55
N VAL A 469 -16.59 -28.19 -0.54
CA VAL A 469 -18.04 -28.43 -0.72
C VAL A 469 -18.65 -27.32 -1.58
N PHE A 470 -18.32 -26.07 -1.31
CA PHE A 470 -18.86 -24.91 -2.03
C PHE A 470 -18.10 -24.54 -3.31
N ARG A 471 -17.02 -25.26 -3.70
CA ARG A 471 -16.17 -24.93 -4.85
C ARG A 471 -16.92 -24.69 -6.17
N LYS A 472 -17.95 -25.53 -6.46
CA LYS A 472 -18.75 -25.38 -7.69
C LYS A 472 -19.53 -24.07 -7.71
N ARG A 473 -20.07 -23.67 -6.57
CA ARG A 473 -20.84 -22.42 -6.40
C ARG A 473 -19.93 -21.20 -6.52
N ILE A 474 -18.76 -21.24 -5.87
CA ILE A 474 -17.72 -20.19 -5.95
C ILE A 474 -17.22 -20.02 -7.40
N MET A 475 -16.88 -21.11 -8.08
CA MET A 475 -16.45 -21.07 -9.49
C MET A 475 -17.55 -20.58 -10.45
N GLY A 476 -18.83 -20.92 -10.17
CA GLY A 476 -19.97 -20.42 -10.93
C GLY A 476 -20.09 -18.91 -10.87
N LEU A 477 -19.89 -18.33 -9.67
CA LEU A 477 -19.90 -16.87 -9.46
C LEU A 477 -18.77 -16.15 -10.22
N PHE A 478 -17.56 -16.68 -10.16
CA PHE A 478 -16.45 -16.12 -10.95
C PHE A 478 -16.70 -16.19 -12.46
N LYS A 479 -17.35 -17.27 -12.95
CA LYS A 479 -17.76 -17.38 -14.35
C LYS A 479 -18.83 -16.35 -14.72
N GLU A 480 -19.82 -16.12 -13.85
CA GLU A 480 -20.87 -15.13 -14.10
C GLU A 480 -20.33 -13.70 -14.14
N ILE A 481 -19.43 -13.32 -13.22
CA ILE A 481 -18.72 -12.03 -13.24
C ILE A 481 -17.90 -11.86 -14.53
N LYS A 482 -17.24 -12.94 -14.98
CA LYS A 482 -16.41 -12.95 -16.19
C LYS A 482 -17.22 -12.90 -17.49
N SER A 483 -18.39 -13.56 -17.54
CA SER A 483 -19.25 -13.58 -18.73
C SER A 483 -19.95 -12.25 -18.98
N LYS A 484 -20.29 -11.50 -17.94
CA LYS A 484 -20.81 -10.12 -18.05
C LYS A 484 -19.77 -9.14 -18.57
N LYS A 485 -18.47 -9.41 -18.35
CA LYS A 485 -17.35 -8.63 -18.89
C LYS A 485 -17.05 -8.92 -20.37
N ALA A 486 -17.49 -10.06 -20.89
CA ALA A 486 -17.27 -10.48 -22.29
C ALA A 486 -18.44 -10.08 -23.23
N LYS A 487 -19.56 -9.58 -22.70
CA LYS A 487 -20.71 -9.10 -23.49
C LYS A 487 -20.74 -7.58 -23.67
N LYS A 488 -19.73 -6.89 -23.23
CA LYS A 488 -19.39 -5.49 -23.54
C LYS A 488 -18.07 -5.47 -24.33
#